data_2a55672c809047fc2f65abb00f99ebc9
#
_entry.id   2a55672c809047fc2f65abb00f99ebc9
#
_cell.length_a   1.000
_cell.length_b   1.000
_cell.length_c   1.000
_cell.angle_alpha   90.00
_cell.angle_beta   90.00
_cell.angle_gamma   90.00
#
_symmetry.space_group_name_H-M   'P 1'
#
loop_
_entity.id
_entity.type
_entity.pdbx_description
1 polymer ?
#
loop_
_entity_poly.entity_id
_entity_poly.type
_entity_poly.pdbx_seq_one_letter_code
_entity_poly.pdbx_strand_id
1 'polypeptide(L)' 'MVDKLTLDEITWRDARARIINKITHPDFVILCKLHSKYYNHKFKLICKCNKQMIRDWIKQVDNKLIK' A
#
# COMPACT_ATOMS: atom_id res chain seq x y z
N MET A 1 -24.08 2.08 -3.68
CA MET A 1 -23.33 0.88 -3.29
C MET A 1 -21.85 1.20 -3.22
N VAL A 2 -21.24 0.86 -2.10
CA VAL A 2 -19.80 1.08 -1.92
C VAL A 2 -19.10 -0.24 -2.17
N ASP A 3 -18.20 -0.27 -3.14
CA ASP A 3 -17.44 -1.47 -3.40
C ASP A 3 -16.13 -1.49 -2.61
N LYS A 4 -15.47 -2.63 -2.63
CA LYS A 4 -14.24 -2.81 -1.88
C LYS A 4 -13.13 -1.88 -2.34
N LEU A 5 -13.11 -1.59 -3.64
CA LEU A 5 -12.09 -0.73 -4.22
C LEU A 5 -12.17 0.67 -3.64
N THR A 6 -13.39 1.19 -3.45
CA THR A 6 -13.58 2.52 -2.88
C THR A 6 -13.04 2.60 -1.46
N LEU A 7 -13.31 1.60 -0.63
CA LEU A 7 -12.82 1.57 0.74
C LEU A 7 -11.30 1.45 0.78
N ASP A 8 -10.74 0.59 -0.05
CA ASP A 8 -9.29 0.44 -0.13
C ASP A 8 -8.63 1.71 -0.61
N GLU A 9 -9.27 2.40 -1.56
CA GLU A 9 -8.76 3.66 -2.08
C GLU A 9 -8.68 4.72 -0.98
N ILE A 10 -9.72 4.84 -0.16
CA ILE A 10 -9.73 5.79 0.95
C ILE A 10 -8.64 5.44 1.95
N THR A 11 -8.55 4.17 2.31
CA THR A 11 -7.52 3.68 3.25
C THR A 11 -6.13 3.97 2.72
N TRP A 12 -5.90 3.70 1.44
CA TRP A 12 -4.60 3.91 0.82
C TRP A 12 -4.24 5.39 0.75
N ARG A 13 -5.19 6.24 0.38
CA ARG A 13 -4.93 7.68 0.31
C ARG A 13 -4.53 8.25 1.66
N ASP A 14 -5.18 7.80 2.74
CA ASP A 14 -4.82 8.20 4.10
C ASP A 14 -3.40 7.77 4.43
N ALA A 15 -3.09 6.51 4.21
CA ALA A 15 -1.76 5.98 4.48
C ALA A 15 -0.72 6.66 3.60
N ARG A 16 -1.04 6.89 2.34
CA ARG A 16 -0.13 7.51 1.38
C ARG A 16 0.25 8.93 1.78
N ALA A 17 -0.70 9.67 2.33
CA ALA A 17 -0.44 11.02 2.80
C ALA A 17 0.56 11.01 3.96
N ARG A 18 0.49 10.00 4.82
CA ARG A 18 1.43 9.86 5.94
C ARG A 18 2.81 9.39 5.47
N ILE A 19 2.84 8.52 4.47
CA ILE A 19 4.08 7.92 3.95
C ILE A 19 5.00 8.96 3.30
N ILE A 20 4.47 10.08 2.83
CA ILE A 20 5.27 11.12 2.18
C ILE A 20 6.48 11.51 3.02
N ASN A 21 6.30 11.67 4.33
CA ASN A 21 7.38 12.07 5.21
C ASN A 21 8.08 10.88 5.85
N LYS A 22 7.33 9.91 6.32
CA LYS A 22 7.87 8.79 7.06
C LYS A 22 6.86 7.65 7.03
N ILE A 23 7.35 6.44 6.75
CA ILE A 23 6.49 5.27 6.80
C ILE A 23 6.51 4.70 8.23
N THR A 24 5.32 4.60 8.83
CA THR A 24 5.16 3.99 10.14
C THR A 24 4.82 2.52 9.97
N HIS A 25 4.91 1.75 11.05
CA HIS A 25 4.60 0.33 10.99
C HIS A 25 3.16 0.05 10.51
N PRO A 26 2.12 0.74 11.04
CA PRO A 26 0.76 0.52 10.54
C PRO A 26 0.62 0.79 9.04
N ASP A 27 1.25 1.85 8.54
CA ASP A 27 1.18 2.18 7.13
C ASP A 27 1.92 1.16 6.28
N PHE A 28 3.03 0.66 6.78
CA PHE A 28 3.79 -0.40 6.12
C PHE A 28 2.95 -1.67 5.98
N VAL A 29 2.23 -2.04 7.03
CA VAL A 29 1.34 -3.20 7.00
C VAL A 29 0.22 -2.99 5.96
N ILE A 30 -0.35 -1.78 5.91
CA ILE A 30 -1.39 -1.45 4.92
C ILE A 30 -0.84 -1.62 3.51
N LEU A 31 0.36 -1.11 3.24
CA LEU A 31 1.01 -1.27 1.95
C LEU A 31 1.14 -2.74 1.56
N CYS A 32 1.65 -3.55 2.47
CA CYS A 32 1.86 -4.97 2.18
C CYS A 32 0.54 -5.71 1.96
N LYS A 33 -0.48 -5.38 2.74
CA LYS A 33 -1.80 -6.00 2.58
C LYS A 33 -2.42 -5.66 1.22
N LEU A 34 -2.40 -4.39 0.86
CA LEU A 34 -2.98 -3.96 -0.41
C LEU A 34 -2.21 -4.52 -1.59
N HIS A 35 -0.90 -4.54 -1.50
CA HIS A 35 -0.09 -5.12 -2.56
C HIS A 35 -0.42 -6.59 -2.75
N SER A 36 -0.51 -7.37 -1.66
CA SER A 36 -0.83 -8.80 -1.78
C SER A 36 -2.23 -9.01 -2.36
N LYS A 37 -3.17 -8.14 -2.01
CA LYS A 37 -4.54 -8.23 -2.50
C LYS A 37 -4.65 -7.97 -4.00
N TYR A 38 -4.00 -6.91 -4.47
CA TYR A 38 -4.14 -6.48 -5.86
C TYR A 38 -3.16 -7.15 -6.81
N TYR A 39 -2.09 -7.75 -6.30
CA TYR A 39 -1.12 -8.49 -7.10
C TYR A 39 -1.19 -10.00 -6.86
N ASN A 40 -2.21 -10.43 -6.12
CA ASN A 40 -2.59 -11.82 -5.99
C ASN A 40 -1.47 -12.72 -5.47
N HIS A 41 -0.82 -12.31 -4.40
CA HIS A 41 0.17 -13.13 -3.73
C HIS A 41 -0.13 -13.19 -2.23
N LYS A 42 0.51 -14.11 -1.54
CA LYS A 42 0.30 -14.25 -0.10
C LYS A 42 0.80 -13.00 0.63
N PHE A 43 0.10 -12.61 1.68
CA PHE A 43 0.53 -11.52 2.51
C PHE A 43 1.91 -11.80 3.10
N LYS A 44 2.80 -10.82 2.98
CA LYS A 44 4.10 -10.88 3.65
C LYS A 44 4.60 -9.48 3.90
N LEU A 45 5.36 -9.32 4.97
CA LEU A 45 6.01 -8.04 5.25
C LEU A 45 7.39 -8.08 4.63
N ILE A 46 7.65 -7.14 3.72
CA ILE A 46 8.98 -7.00 3.13
C ILE A 46 9.91 -6.34 4.13
N CYS A 47 11.21 -6.44 3.89
CA CYS A 47 12.20 -5.83 4.77
C CYS A 47 12.12 -4.31 4.68
N LYS A 48 12.01 -3.64 5.83
CA LYS A 48 12.01 -2.17 5.88
C LYS A 48 13.31 -1.56 5.39
N CYS A 49 14.39 -2.33 5.41
CA CYS A 49 15.66 -1.86 4.92
C CYS A 49 15.74 -1.84 3.39
N ASN A 50 14.83 -2.51 2.70
CA ASN A 50 14.79 -2.52 1.25
C ASN A 50 13.95 -1.36 0.73
N LYS A 51 14.52 -0.17 0.74
CA LYS A 51 13.81 1.05 0.37
C LYS A 51 13.34 1.03 -1.08
N GLN A 52 14.12 0.44 -1.97
CA GLN A 52 13.74 0.38 -3.38
C GLN A 52 12.47 -0.44 -3.57
N MET A 53 12.39 -1.59 -2.92
CA MET A 53 11.21 -2.44 -3.01
C MET A 53 9.97 -1.76 -2.42
N ILE A 54 10.15 -1.03 -1.31
CA ILE A 54 9.07 -0.28 -0.70
C ILE A 54 8.55 0.77 -1.67
N ARG A 55 9.43 1.52 -2.32
CA ARG A 55 9.05 2.52 -3.31
C ARG A 55 8.33 1.89 -4.49
N ASP A 56 8.82 0.76 -4.97
CA ASP A 56 8.19 0.05 -6.08
C ASP A 56 6.79 -0.40 -5.73
N TRP A 57 6.62 -0.95 -4.53
CA TRP A 57 5.30 -1.39 -4.09
C TRP A 57 4.34 -0.22 -3.92
N ILE A 58 4.82 0.92 -3.42
CA ILE A 58 4.00 2.12 -3.32
C ILE A 58 3.51 2.54 -4.69
N LYS A 59 4.39 2.59 -5.68
CA LYS A 59 4.01 2.94 -7.04
C LYS A 59 3.02 1.95 -7.63
N GLN A 60 3.23 0.67 -7.37
CA GLN A 60 2.34 -0.37 -7.89
C GLN A 60 0.95 -0.27 -7.29
N VAL A 61 0.85 -0.02 -5.99
CA VAL A 61 -0.44 0.17 -5.35
C VAL A 61 -1.11 1.45 -5.83
N ASP A 62 -0.33 2.53 -6.01
CA ASP A 62 -0.85 3.78 -6.58
C ASP A 62 -1.47 3.53 -7.95
N ASN A 63 -0.81 2.74 -8.79
CA ASN A 63 -1.34 2.43 -10.12
C ASN A 63 -2.67 1.70 -10.07
N LYS A 64 -2.92 0.94 -9.02
CA LYS A 64 -4.18 0.20 -8.87
C LYS A 64 -5.27 1.06 -8.25
N LEU A 65 -4.94 1.94 -7.33
CA LEU A 65 -5.92 2.65 -6.51
C LEU A 65 -6.03 4.14 -6.82
N ILE A 66 -4.99 4.75 -7.35
CA ILE A 66 -4.95 6.18 -7.69
C ILE A 66 -4.56 6.30 -9.16
N LYS A 67 -5.53 6.29 -10.02
CA LYS A 67 -5.26 6.44 -11.46
C LYS A 67 -5.46 7.86 -11.91
#